data_e6fc3ef326a9d29c2be49172b3c640be
#
_entry.id   e6fc3ef326a9d29c2be49172b3c640be
#
_cell.length_a   1.000
_cell.length_b   1.000
_cell.length_c   1.000
_cell.angle_alpha   90.00
_cell.angle_beta   90.00
_cell.angle_gamma   90.00
#
_symmetry.space_group_name_H-M   'P 1'
#
loop_
_entity.id
_entity.type
_entity.pdbx_description
1 polymer ?
#
loop_
_entity_poly.entity_id
_entity_poly.type
_entity_poly.pdbx_seq_one_letter_code
_entity_poly.pdbx_strand_id
1 'polypeptide(L)'
;MSTKKFQISRRTLLTGAALGAAGSVLSIPKPAIAGHHSSKVNSTRYGPAPGIAKLNANENPYGPSPTALKAMTEAIQKGAYYANESVAKLKSMIAERNSVSVDHIMITSGSSGALTHLAAAVSQSGNILGPDLFWDTTSKMGTRNSPFSLKYLPKTKDLSIDLKTMYESIDSDTSMVQITNPNNPTGLITDADKLKQFSLKASKRTMVLI
;
A
#
# COMPACT_ATOMS: atom_id res chain seq x y z
N MET A 1 5.49 48.31 -11.61
CA MET A 1 5.18 47.89 -10.23
C MET A 1 6.04 46.69 -9.90
N SER A 2 7.04 46.89 -9.04
CA SER A 2 8.07 45.89 -8.73
C SER A 2 7.60 45.06 -7.51
N THR A 3 7.34 43.79 -7.68
CA THR A 3 7.01 42.84 -6.59
C THR A 3 8.31 42.43 -5.90
N LYS A 4 8.61 43.04 -4.75
CA LYS A 4 9.69 42.58 -3.86
C LYS A 4 9.32 41.20 -3.30
N LYS A 5 10.07 40.16 -3.71
CA LYS A 5 10.03 38.84 -3.07
C LYS A 5 10.61 38.97 -1.64
N PHE A 6 9.78 38.66 -0.66
CA PHE A 6 10.20 38.59 0.75
C PHE A 6 10.99 37.28 0.93
N GLN A 7 12.31 37.35 1.03
CA GLN A 7 13.14 36.19 1.39
C GLN A 7 13.44 36.26 2.89
N ILE A 8 12.81 35.34 3.65
CA ILE A 8 13.14 35.16 5.07
C ILE A 8 14.34 34.21 5.14
N SER A 9 15.48 34.67 5.65
CA SER A 9 16.64 33.82 5.84
C SER A 9 16.48 32.93 7.08
N ARG A 10 17.12 31.73 7.06
CA ARG A 10 17.12 30.82 8.21
C ARG A 10 17.64 31.47 9.50
N ARG A 11 18.53 32.47 9.40
CA ARG A 11 19.03 33.24 10.53
C ARG A 11 17.96 34.13 11.15
N THR A 12 17.10 34.74 10.34
CA THR A 12 16.00 35.58 10.81
C THR A 12 14.94 34.77 11.56
N LEU A 13 14.72 33.52 11.17
CA LEU A 13 13.80 32.60 11.86
C LEU A 13 14.35 32.19 13.24
N LEU A 14 15.66 31.96 13.35
CA LEU A 14 16.30 31.56 14.62
C LEU A 14 16.42 32.72 15.61
N THR A 15 16.66 33.96 15.13
CA THR A 15 16.71 35.16 16.00
C THR A 15 15.32 35.58 16.46
N GLY A 16 14.28 35.38 15.66
CA GLY A 16 12.89 35.64 16.06
C GLY A 16 12.42 34.68 17.19
N ALA A 17 12.88 33.45 17.19
CA ALA A 17 12.59 32.48 18.24
C ALA A 17 13.32 32.78 19.56
N ALA A 18 14.50 33.42 19.50
CA ALA A 18 15.28 33.78 20.68
C ALA A 18 14.73 35.02 21.41
N LEU A 19 14.11 35.98 20.70
CA LEU A 19 13.51 37.18 21.29
C LEU A 19 12.12 36.91 21.90
N GLY A 20 11.42 35.86 21.48
CA GLY A 20 10.16 35.45 22.09
C GLY A 20 10.31 34.70 23.42
N ALA A 21 11.51 34.24 23.77
CA ALA A 21 11.79 33.51 24.99
C ALA A 21 12.21 34.38 26.17
N ALA A 22 12.46 35.67 25.97
CA ALA A 22 12.93 36.60 27.04
C ALA A 22 11.80 37.20 27.89
N GLY A 23 10.53 36.94 27.57
CA GLY A 23 9.37 37.53 28.25
C GLY A 23 8.63 36.63 29.23
N SER A 24 9.05 35.37 29.44
CA SER A 24 8.37 34.43 30.34
C SER A 24 9.33 33.64 31.22
N VAL A 25 10.17 34.36 31.95
CA VAL A 25 10.92 33.79 33.08
C VAL A 25 9.97 33.83 34.28
N LEU A 26 9.23 32.77 34.51
CA LEU A 26 8.77 32.28 35.83
C LEU A 26 7.75 31.15 35.68
N SER A 27 8.13 30.10 35.01
CA SER A 27 7.61 28.76 35.25
C SER A 27 8.53 27.79 34.49
N ILE A 28 9.59 27.34 35.13
CA ILE A 28 10.27 26.13 34.68
C ILE A 28 9.22 25.04 34.75
N PRO A 29 8.69 24.51 33.65
CA PRO A 29 7.89 23.32 33.75
C PRO A 29 8.82 22.28 34.33
N LYS A 30 8.47 21.74 35.52
CA LYS A 30 9.06 20.47 35.98
C LYS A 30 9.09 19.56 34.76
N PRO A 31 10.24 18.88 34.49
CA PRO A 31 10.23 17.87 33.44
C PRO A 31 9.02 17.01 33.70
N ALA A 32 8.14 16.92 32.74
CA ALA A 32 7.06 15.96 32.78
C ALA A 32 7.76 14.61 32.75
N ILE A 33 8.07 14.12 33.95
CA ILE A 33 8.27 12.68 34.13
C ILE A 33 6.95 12.16 33.58
N ALA A 34 7.05 11.47 32.43
CA ALA A 34 5.93 10.74 31.88
C ALA A 34 5.42 9.89 33.04
N GLY A 35 4.46 10.45 33.78
CA GLY A 35 3.79 9.73 34.81
C GLY A 35 3.27 8.51 34.12
N HIS A 36 3.63 7.36 34.60
CA HIS A 36 2.90 6.15 34.30
C HIS A 36 1.44 6.44 34.65
N HIS A 37 0.73 7.12 33.74
CA HIS A 37 -0.71 6.98 33.71
C HIS A 37 -0.89 5.50 33.42
N SER A 38 -1.06 4.71 34.46
CA SER A 38 -1.80 3.48 34.41
C SER A 38 -3.26 3.84 34.03
N SER A 39 -3.44 4.48 32.84
CA SER A 39 -4.65 4.26 32.10
C SER A 39 -4.69 2.75 31.98
N LYS A 40 -5.75 2.11 32.47
CA LYS A 40 -6.12 0.77 32.04
C LYS A 40 -6.10 0.85 30.51
N VAL A 41 -4.95 0.56 29.92
CA VAL A 41 -4.82 0.30 28.51
C VAL A 41 -5.74 -0.88 28.36
N ASN A 42 -6.97 -0.63 27.89
CA ASN A 42 -7.77 -1.69 27.32
C ASN A 42 -6.82 -2.35 26.36
N SER A 43 -6.25 -3.48 26.79
CA SER A 43 -5.32 -4.23 25.97
C SER A 43 -6.11 -4.50 24.70
N THR A 44 -5.81 -3.74 23.65
CA THR A 44 -6.38 -3.98 22.33
C THR A 44 -5.94 -5.39 22.01
N ARG A 45 -6.85 -6.35 22.20
CA ARG A 45 -6.54 -7.76 21.92
C ARG A 45 -6.29 -7.84 20.43
N TYR A 46 -5.04 -8.12 20.08
CA TYR A 46 -4.71 -8.50 18.74
C TYR A 46 -5.31 -9.89 18.49
N GLY A 47 -6.21 -9.96 17.51
CA GLY A 47 -6.92 -11.18 17.21
C GLY A 47 -8.27 -11.36 17.93
N PRO A 48 -8.98 -12.43 17.62
CA PRO A 48 -10.30 -12.74 18.21
C PRO A 48 -10.16 -13.20 19.68
N ALA A 49 -11.26 -13.14 20.42
CA ALA A 49 -11.34 -13.75 21.73
C ALA A 49 -11.19 -15.29 21.61
N PRO A 50 -10.72 -15.97 22.67
CA PRO A 50 -10.64 -17.43 22.66
C PRO A 50 -11.97 -18.08 22.25
N GLY A 51 -11.95 -19.06 21.36
CA GLY A 51 -13.12 -19.76 20.88
C GLY A 51 -13.92 -19.03 19.78
N ILE A 52 -13.48 -17.85 19.34
CA ILE A 52 -14.13 -17.09 18.26
C ILE A 52 -13.33 -17.24 16.97
N ALA A 53 -13.97 -17.75 15.91
CA ALA A 53 -13.41 -17.73 14.58
C ALA A 53 -13.55 -16.32 13.96
N LYS A 54 -12.44 -15.69 13.57
CA LYS A 54 -12.43 -14.39 12.90
C LYS A 54 -12.58 -14.61 11.40
N LEU A 55 -13.78 -14.31 10.86
CA LEU A 55 -14.12 -14.53 9.45
C LEU A 55 -14.32 -13.22 8.66
N ASN A 56 -14.05 -12.07 9.26
CA ASN A 56 -14.29 -10.76 8.65
C ASN A 56 -13.09 -10.19 7.88
N ALA A 57 -12.00 -10.94 7.79
CA ALA A 57 -10.80 -10.55 7.04
C ALA A 57 -10.02 -11.80 6.59
N ASN A 58 -9.27 -11.68 5.48
CA ASN A 58 -8.43 -12.76 4.93
C ASN A 58 -7.06 -12.78 5.62
N GLU A 59 -7.05 -13.05 6.94
CA GLU A 59 -5.83 -13.14 7.73
C GLU A 59 -5.33 -14.59 7.81
N ASN A 60 -4.03 -14.76 7.95
CA ASN A 60 -3.45 -16.07 8.26
C ASN A 60 -3.66 -16.39 9.76
N PRO A 61 -4.55 -17.32 10.13
CA PRO A 61 -4.84 -17.63 11.53
C PRO A 61 -3.69 -18.36 12.25
N TYR A 62 -2.73 -18.91 11.50
CA TYR A 62 -1.60 -19.67 12.05
C TYR A 62 -0.43 -18.80 12.45
N GLY A 63 -0.43 -17.52 12.04
CA GLY A 63 0.68 -16.61 12.30
C GLY A 63 1.98 -16.97 11.57
N PRO A 64 3.13 -16.41 12.02
CA PRO A 64 4.44 -16.71 11.47
C PRO A 64 4.90 -18.11 11.84
N SER A 65 5.75 -18.73 11.01
CA SER A 65 6.40 -20.00 11.34
C SER A 65 7.36 -19.85 12.53
N PRO A 66 7.68 -20.93 13.25
CA PRO A 66 8.66 -20.90 14.35
C PRO A 66 10.02 -20.33 13.92
N THR A 67 10.47 -20.66 12.70
CA THR A 67 11.71 -20.12 12.12
C THR A 67 11.64 -18.60 11.92
N ALA A 68 10.50 -18.10 11.40
CA ALA A 68 10.29 -16.67 11.24
C ALA A 68 10.25 -15.94 12.58
N LEU A 69 9.56 -16.50 13.58
CA LEU A 69 9.52 -15.95 14.95
C LEU A 69 10.91 -15.84 15.56
N LYS A 70 11.74 -16.90 15.44
CA LYS A 70 13.13 -16.87 15.91
C LYS A 70 13.92 -15.76 15.23
N ALA A 71 13.88 -15.67 13.91
CA ALA A 71 14.59 -14.64 13.15
C ALA A 71 14.14 -13.21 13.51
N MET A 72 12.85 -13.00 13.70
CA MET A 72 12.32 -11.70 14.15
C MET A 72 12.80 -11.34 15.56
N THR A 73 12.80 -12.30 16.49
CA THR A 73 13.30 -12.08 17.86
C THR A 73 14.77 -11.71 17.89
N GLU A 74 15.59 -12.37 17.08
CA GLU A 74 17.02 -12.07 16.95
C GLU A 74 17.28 -10.70 16.30
N ALA A 75 16.41 -10.26 15.42
CA ALA A 75 16.55 -8.99 14.71
C ALA A 75 15.97 -7.78 15.46
N ILE A 76 15.15 -7.97 16.49
CA ILE A 76 14.36 -6.89 17.13
C ILE A 76 15.22 -5.74 17.66
N GLN A 77 16.41 -6.05 18.22
CA GLN A 77 17.33 -5.04 18.74
C GLN A 77 17.95 -4.18 17.64
N LYS A 78 17.95 -4.66 16.38
CA LYS A 78 18.44 -3.91 15.20
C LYS A 78 17.40 -2.98 14.62
N GLY A 79 16.16 -2.98 15.14
CA GLY A 79 15.05 -2.17 14.65
C GLY A 79 15.24 -0.65 14.81
N ALA A 80 16.27 -0.22 15.57
CA ALA A 80 16.64 1.19 15.69
C ALA A 80 17.43 1.72 14.46
N TYR A 81 17.90 0.84 13.58
CA TYR A 81 18.72 1.19 12.42
C TYR A 81 17.92 1.15 11.13
N TYR A 82 18.36 1.91 10.13
CA TYR A 82 17.80 1.82 8.78
C TYR A 82 18.05 0.44 8.18
N ALA A 83 17.02 -0.12 7.54
CA ALA A 83 17.02 -1.50 7.05
C ALA A 83 17.50 -1.63 5.59
N ASN A 84 18.32 -0.70 5.06
CA ASN A 84 18.71 -0.65 3.65
C ASN A 84 19.31 -1.97 3.15
N GLU A 85 20.25 -2.55 3.90
CA GLU A 85 20.90 -3.83 3.54
C GLU A 85 19.89 -5.00 3.61
N SER A 86 19.04 -5.01 4.62
CA SER A 86 18.01 -6.04 4.80
C SER A 86 16.98 -5.99 3.68
N VAL A 87 16.60 -4.79 3.24
CA VAL A 87 15.69 -4.59 2.09
C VAL A 87 16.35 -5.07 0.80
N ALA A 88 17.61 -4.71 0.56
CA ALA A 88 18.36 -5.18 -0.62
C ALA A 88 18.47 -6.72 -0.64
N LYS A 89 18.80 -7.33 0.48
CA LYS A 89 18.84 -8.79 0.62
C LYS A 89 17.47 -9.42 0.35
N LEU A 90 16.39 -8.87 0.91
CA LEU A 90 15.03 -9.38 0.68
C LEU A 90 14.66 -9.31 -0.81
N LYS A 91 14.97 -8.21 -1.49
CA LYS A 91 14.76 -8.07 -2.94
C LYS A 91 15.48 -9.19 -3.72
N SER A 92 16.75 -9.43 -3.41
CA SER A 92 17.53 -10.48 -4.06
C SER A 92 16.94 -11.86 -3.84
N MET A 93 16.55 -12.19 -2.61
CA MET A 93 15.93 -13.48 -2.28
C MET A 93 14.59 -13.70 -3.01
N ILE A 94 13.77 -12.65 -3.15
CA ILE A 94 12.50 -12.72 -3.88
C ILE A 94 12.76 -12.89 -5.37
N ALA A 95 13.72 -12.15 -5.93
CA ALA A 95 14.11 -12.22 -7.34
C ALA A 95 14.60 -13.63 -7.71
N GLU A 96 15.50 -14.18 -6.90
CA GLU A 96 16.02 -15.56 -7.06
C GLU A 96 14.89 -16.59 -7.02
N ARG A 97 14.02 -16.52 -6.00
CA ARG A 97 12.90 -17.45 -5.85
C ARG A 97 11.93 -17.44 -7.03
N ASN A 98 11.78 -16.29 -7.68
CA ASN A 98 10.85 -16.12 -8.82
C ASN A 98 11.56 -16.15 -10.17
N SER A 99 12.88 -16.40 -10.22
CA SER A 99 13.69 -16.44 -11.43
C SER A 99 13.55 -15.16 -12.29
N VAL A 100 13.57 -13.99 -11.64
CA VAL A 100 13.50 -12.68 -12.28
C VAL A 100 14.67 -11.80 -11.85
N SER A 101 14.94 -10.72 -12.59
CA SER A 101 15.92 -9.71 -12.17
C SER A 101 15.46 -8.97 -10.93
N VAL A 102 16.39 -8.53 -10.09
CA VAL A 102 16.13 -7.71 -8.89
C VAL A 102 15.39 -6.41 -9.22
N ASP A 103 15.53 -5.90 -10.43
CA ASP A 103 14.86 -4.70 -10.91
C ASP A 103 13.34 -4.90 -11.10
N HIS A 104 12.89 -6.15 -11.16
CA HIS A 104 11.45 -6.49 -11.20
C HIS A 104 10.81 -6.56 -9.80
N ILE A 105 11.58 -6.33 -8.74
CA ILE A 105 11.08 -6.43 -7.37
C ILE A 105 11.00 -5.05 -6.72
N MET A 106 9.84 -4.71 -6.20
CA MET A 106 9.61 -3.54 -5.36
C MET A 106 9.16 -3.98 -3.96
N ILE A 107 9.78 -3.42 -2.93
CA ILE A 107 9.42 -3.67 -1.53
C ILE A 107 8.66 -2.44 -1.01
N THR A 108 7.52 -2.69 -0.37
CA THR A 108 6.66 -1.66 0.22
C THR A 108 6.13 -2.10 1.59
N SER A 109 5.53 -1.19 2.33
CA SER A 109 4.82 -1.50 3.58
C SER A 109 3.50 -2.23 3.27
N GLY A 110 3.60 -3.51 2.94
CA GLY A 110 2.50 -4.36 2.49
C GLY A 110 2.11 -4.10 1.03
N SER A 111 1.33 -5.02 0.46
CA SER A 111 0.84 -4.93 -0.93
C SER A 111 -0.04 -3.70 -1.17
N SER A 112 -0.77 -3.21 -0.17
CA SER A 112 -1.61 -2.02 -0.29
C SER A 112 -0.79 -0.77 -0.67
N GLY A 113 0.43 -0.62 -0.15
CA GLY A 113 1.34 0.44 -0.55
C GLY A 113 1.71 0.36 -2.03
N ALA A 114 2.15 -0.81 -2.50
CA ALA A 114 2.49 -1.02 -3.91
C ALA A 114 1.31 -0.74 -4.84
N LEU A 115 0.16 -1.33 -4.55
CA LEU A 115 -1.05 -1.22 -5.37
C LEU A 115 -1.58 0.22 -5.43
N THR A 116 -1.59 0.94 -4.29
CA THR A 116 -2.04 2.35 -4.27
C THR A 116 -1.12 3.26 -5.07
N HIS A 117 0.21 3.11 -4.91
CA HIS A 117 1.17 3.91 -5.67
C HIS A 117 1.11 3.61 -7.17
N LEU A 118 0.97 2.32 -7.53
CA LEU A 118 0.80 1.95 -8.93
C LEU A 118 -0.47 2.58 -9.52
N ALA A 119 -1.61 2.46 -8.83
CA ALA A 119 -2.86 3.06 -9.27
C ALA A 119 -2.74 4.59 -9.40
N ALA A 120 -2.08 5.26 -8.46
CA ALA A 120 -1.84 6.71 -8.52
C ALA A 120 -0.97 7.10 -9.72
N ALA A 121 0.05 6.31 -10.05
CA ALA A 121 0.93 6.59 -11.17
C ALA A 121 0.23 6.39 -12.52
N VAL A 122 -0.43 5.23 -12.73
CA VAL A 122 -1.05 4.91 -14.02
C VAL A 122 -2.27 5.77 -14.32
N SER A 123 -3.00 6.19 -13.29
CA SER A 123 -4.18 7.04 -13.46
C SER A 123 -3.86 8.50 -13.81
N GLN A 124 -2.59 8.87 -13.90
CA GLN A 124 -2.21 10.15 -14.52
C GLN A 124 -2.33 10.13 -16.05
N SER A 125 -2.33 8.94 -16.66
CA SER A 125 -2.31 8.76 -18.11
C SER A 125 -3.58 8.13 -18.67
N GLY A 126 -4.47 7.58 -17.83
CA GLY A 126 -5.70 6.94 -18.28
C GLY A 126 -6.46 6.24 -17.17
N ASN A 127 -7.61 5.70 -17.53
CA ASN A 127 -8.49 5.00 -16.61
C ASN A 127 -7.94 3.62 -16.23
N ILE A 128 -8.33 3.16 -15.05
CA ILE A 128 -8.13 1.78 -14.60
C ILE A 128 -9.45 1.04 -14.84
N LEU A 129 -9.42 -0.10 -15.52
CA LEU A 129 -10.58 -0.97 -15.69
C LEU A 129 -10.51 -2.12 -14.68
N GLY A 130 -11.61 -2.40 -14.00
CA GLY A 130 -11.74 -3.54 -13.10
C GLY A 130 -13.13 -4.16 -13.16
N PRO A 131 -13.34 -5.40 -12.68
CA PRO A 131 -14.68 -5.98 -12.54
C PRO A 131 -15.52 -5.13 -11.57
N ASP A 132 -16.85 -5.17 -11.70
CA ASP A 132 -17.75 -4.44 -10.79
C ASP A 132 -17.78 -5.04 -9.35
N LEU A 133 -17.27 -6.23 -9.16
CA LEU A 133 -17.15 -6.88 -7.85
C LEU A 133 -15.74 -7.44 -7.65
N PHE A 134 -14.85 -6.62 -7.12
CA PHE A 134 -13.49 -6.99 -6.74
C PHE A 134 -12.99 -6.11 -5.60
N TRP A 135 -11.84 -6.43 -5.04
CA TRP A 135 -11.22 -5.59 -4.02
C TRP A 135 -10.54 -4.37 -4.65
N ASP A 136 -11.26 -3.25 -4.62
CA ASP A 136 -10.93 -2.02 -5.34
C ASP A 136 -10.32 -0.91 -4.47
N THR A 137 -10.17 -1.15 -3.17
CA THR A 137 -9.79 -0.14 -2.18
C THR A 137 -8.52 0.63 -2.58
N THR A 138 -7.48 -0.07 -3.02
CA THR A 138 -6.20 0.57 -3.39
C THR A 138 -6.31 1.37 -4.68
N SER A 139 -7.08 0.91 -5.65
CA SER A 139 -7.32 1.64 -6.88
C SER A 139 -8.17 2.88 -6.65
N LYS A 140 -9.20 2.81 -5.81
CA LYS A 140 -9.96 3.99 -5.36
C LYS A 140 -9.08 5.00 -4.63
N MET A 141 -8.19 4.53 -3.75
CA MET A 141 -7.26 5.41 -3.05
C MET A 141 -6.27 6.08 -4.00
N GLY A 142 -5.70 5.31 -4.94
CA GLY A 142 -4.73 5.81 -5.89
C GLY A 142 -5.31 6.80 -6.89
N THR A 143 -6.56 6.58 -7.34
CA THR A 143 -7.23 7.47 -8.32
C THR A 143 -7.87 8.71 -7.71
N ARG A 144 -7.89 8.86 -6.38
CA ARG A 144 -8.64 9.91 -5.68
C ARG A 144 -8.34 11.34 -6.16
N ASN A 145 -7.09 11.62 -6.49
CA ASN A 145 -6.62 12.94 -6.94
C ASN A 145 -6.11 12.90 -8.39
N SER A 146 -6.60 11.96 -9.17
CA SER A 146 -6.20 11.77 -10.57
C SER A 146 -7.23 12.37 -11.53
N PRO A 147 -6.82 12.81 -12.74
CA PRO A 147 -7.75 13.20 -13.80
C PRO A 147 -8.56 12.03 -14.35
N PHE A 148 -8.07 10.81 -14.20
CA PHE A 148 -8.74 9.58 -14.63
C PHE A 148 -9.20 8.75 -13.42
N SER A 149 -10.13 7.83 -13.65
CA SER A 149 -10.82 7.11 -12.59
C SER A 149 -10.75 5.58 -12.75
N LEU A 150 -11.17 4.89 -11.70
CA LEU A 150 -11.48 3.46 -11.78
C LEU A 150 -12.87 3.30 -12.44
N LYS A 151 -12.91 2.57 -13.55
CA LYS A 151 -14.12 2.18 -14.27
C LYS A 151 -14.44 0.72 -14.01
N TYR A 152 -15.70 0.43 -13.71
CA TYR A 152 -16.17 -0.91 -13.43
C TYR A 152 -16.79 -1.55 -14.66
N LEU A 153 -16.43 -2.79 -14.90
CA LEU A 153 -16.97 -3.60 -15.99
C LEU A 153 -17.89 -4.67 -15.44
N PRO A 154 -19.02 -4.96 -16.11
CA PRO A 154 -19.94 -5.96 -15.63
C PRO A 154 -19.30 -7.34 -15.55
N LYS A 155 -19.66 -8.08 -14.53
CA LYS A 155 -19.33 -9.51 -14.40
C LYS A 155 -20.39 -10.37 -15.08
N THR A 156 -20.08 -11.64 -15.24
CA THR A 156 -21.03 -12.64 -15.71
C THR A 156 -22.10 -12.95 -14.65
N LYS A 157 -23.17 -13.67 -15.03
CA LYS A 157 -24.27 -14.03 -14.12
C LYS A 157 -23.80 -14.91 -12.94
N ASP A 158 -22.76 -15.70 -13.13
CA ASP A 158 -22.14 -16.56 -12.10
C ASP A 158 -21.07 -15.82 -11.30
N LEU A 159 -20.97 -14.48 -11.41
CA LEU A 159 -20.01 -13.60 -10.73
C LEU A 159 -18.56 -13.78 -11.20
N SER A 160 -18.31 -14.52 -12.27
CA SER A 160 -16.98 -14.65 -12.87
C SER A 160 -16.57 -13.36 -13.59
N ILE A 161 -15.26 -13.16 -13.74
CA ILE A 161 -14.71 -12.04 -14.50
C ILE A 161 -14.91 -12.31 -16.00
N ASP A 162 -15.56 -11.38 -16.69
CA ASP A 162 -15.72 -11.43 -18.14
C ASP A 162 -14.47 -10.86 -18.83
N LEU A 163 -13.49 -11.74 -19.06
CA LEU A 163 -12.24 -11.38 -19.71
C LEU A 163 -12.43 -10.88 -21.16
N LYS A 164 -13.48 -11.35 -21.84
CA LYS A 164 -13.79 -10.88 -23.21
C LYS A 164 -14.24 -9.43 -23.18
N THR A 165 -15.26 -9.12 -22.41
CA THR A 165 -15.76 -7.75 -22.24
C THR A 165 -14.66 -6.83 -21.72
N MET A 166 -13.83 -7.30 -20.77
CA MET A 166 -12.70 -6.53 -20.26
C MET A 166 -11.71 -6.19 -21.37
N TYR A 167 -11.35 -7.12 -22.23
CA TYR A 167 -10.44 -6.86 -23.36
C TYR A 167 -11.05 -5.90 -24.38
N GLU A 168 -12.32 -6.06 -24.72
CA GLU A 168 -13.05 -5.22 -25.68
C GLU A 168 -13.23 -3.77 -25.18
N SER A 169 -13.24 -3.59 -23.84
CA SER A 169 -13.36 -2.27 -23.20
C SER A 169 -12.04 -1.49 -23.10
N ILE A 170 -10.90 -2.10 -23.48
CA ILE A 170 -9.62 -1.38 -23.51
C ILE A 170 -9.64 -0.40 -24.69
N ASP A 171 -9.51 0.89 -24.39
CA ASP A 171 -9.48 2.00 -25.35
C ASP A 171 -8.20 2.83 -25.21
N SER A 172 -8.11 3.96 -25.90
CA SER A 172 -6.99 4.91 -25.86
C SER A 172 -6.81 5.56 -24.47
N ASP A 173 -7.89 5.63 -23.69
CA ASP A 173 -7.90 6.24 -22.37
C ASP A 173 -7.70 5.22 -21.26
N THR A 174 -7.36 3.98 -21.58
CA THR A 174 -7.13 2.89 -20.63
C THR A 174 -5.66 2.74 -20.34
N SER A 175 -5.22 3.03 -19.11
CA SER A 175 -3.84 2.87 -18.66
C SER A 175 -3.56 1.54 -17.98
N MET A 176 -4.58 0.91 -17.40
CA MET A 176 -4.41 -0.38 -16.71
C MET A 176 -5.72 -1.16 -16.67
N VAL A 177 -5.63 -2.48 -16.78
CA VAL A 177 -6.68 -3.41 -16.35
C VAL A 177 -6.23 -4.11 -15.07
N GLN A 178 -7.13 -4.22 -14.09
CA GLN A 178 -6.86 -4.87 -12.81
C GLN A 178 -7.76 -6.09 -12.61
N ILE A 179 -7.14 -7.20 -12.26
CA ILE A 179 -7.79 -8.47 -11.94
C ILE A 179 -7.29 -8.92 -10.57
N THR A 180 -8.18 -9.45 -9.73
CA THR A 180 -7.83 -10.10 -8.47
C THR A 180 -8.11 -11.60 -8.62
N ASN A 181 -7.09 -12.44 -8.47
CA ASN A 181 -7.22 -13.89 -8.65
C ASN A 181 -6.47 -14.67 -7.55
N PRO A 182 -7.14 -15.42 -6.68
CA PRO A 182 -8.61 -15.58 -6.58
C PRO A 182 -9.31 -14.26 -6.33
N ASN A 183 -10.53 -14.09 -6.85
CA ASN A 183 -11.26 -12.84 -6.70
C ASN A 183 -11.70 -12.59 -5.25
N ASN A 184 -11.46 -11.43 -4.74
CA ASN A 184 -11.99 -10.97 -3.47
C ASN A 184 -13.16 -9.99 -3.76
N PRO A 185 -14.43 -10.27 -3.30
CA PRO A 185 -14.77 -11.16 -2.18
C PRO A 185 -15.28 -12.56 -2.58
N THR A 186 -15.42 -12.89 -3.86
CA THR A 186 -16.16 -14.12 -4.27
C THR A 186 -15.38 -15.41 -4.04
N GLY A 187 -14.05 -15.36 -3.97
CA GLY A 187 -13.18 -16.54 -3.94
C GLY A 187 -13.08 -17.28 -5.28
N LEU A 188 -13.76 -16.81 -6.34
CA LEU A 188 -13.73 -17.44 -7.65
C LEU A 188 -12.33 -17.34 -8.27
N ILE A 189 -11.92 -18.44 -8.88
CA ILE A 189 -10.63 -18.54 -9.57
C ILE A 189 -10.88 -18.45 -11.06
N THR A 190 -10.20 -17.55 -11.72
CA THR A 190 -10.14 -17.51 -13.18
C THR A 190 -9.19 -18.60 -13.66
N ASP A 191 -9.59 -19.36 -14.67
CA ASP A 191 -8.77 -20.40 -15.29
C ASP A 191 -7.39 -19.85 -15.71
N ALA A 192 -6.34 -20.58 -15.39
CA ALA A 192 -4.96 -20.12 -15.55
C ALA A 192 -4.59 -19.86 -17.02
N ASP A 193 -5.03 -20.74 -17.93
CA ASP A 193 -4.72 -20.60 -19.37
C ASP A 193 -5.49 -19.43 -19.98
N LYS A 194 -6.75 -19.25 -19.62
CA LYS A 194 -7.54 -18.08 -20.05
C LYS A 194 -6.93 -16.78 -19.55
N LEU A 195 -6.53 -16.75 -18.27
CA LEU A 195 -5.90 -15.56 -17.67
C LEU A 195 -4.56 -15.25 -18.33
N LYS A 196 -3.74 -16.25 -18.60
CA LYS A 196 -2.48 -16.12 -19.33
C LYS A 196 -2.69 -15.58 -20.75
N GLN A 197 -3.64 -16.15 -21.51
CA GLN A 197 -3.97 -15.69 -22.85
C GLN A 197 -4.47 -14.25 -22.85
N PHE A 198 -5.35 -13.91 -21.91
CA PHE A 198 -5.82 -12.55 -21.70
C PHE A 198 -4.64 -11.61 -21.44
N SER A 199 -3.77 -11.94 -20.49
CA SER A 199 -2.64 -11.10 -20.08
C SER A 199 -1.68 -10.84 -21.25
N LEU A 200 -1.32 -11.88 -22.00
CA LEU A 200 -0.46 -11.75 -23.18
C LEU A 200 -1.06 -10.90 -24.30
N LYS A 201 -2.38 -10.92 -24.44
CA LYS A 201 -3.10 -10.14 -25.44
C LYS A 201 -3.31 -8.68 -24.97
N ALA A 202 -3.75 -8.50 -23.74
CA ALA A 202 -4.06 -7.18 -23.17
C ALA A 202 -2.80 -6.34 -22.90
N SER A 203 -1.67 -6.97 -22.50
CA SER A 203 -0.40 -6.28 -22.26
C SER A 203 0.20 -5.59 -23.48
N LYS A 204 -0.28 -5.92 -24.69
CA LYS A 204 0.10 -5.20 -25.93
C LYS A 204 -0.64 -3.86 -26.09
N ARG A 205 -1.65 -3.60 -25.27
CA ARG A 205 -2.52 -2.41 -25.37
C ARG A 205 -2.47 -1.54 -24.12
N THR A 206 -2.33 -2.15 -22.95
CA THR A 206 -2.37 -1.48 -21.64
C THR A 206 -1.59 -2.28 -20.59
N MET A 207 -1.33 -1.70 -19.43
CA MET A 207 -0.77 -2.45 -18.30
C MET A 207 -1.78 -3.48 -17.79
N VAL A 208 -1.30 -4.65 -17.41
CA VAL A 208 -2.12 -5.70 -16.78
C VAL A 208 -1.60 -5.96 -15.37
N LEU A 209 -2.46 -5.78 -14.38
CA LEU A 209 -2.23 -6.08 -12.97
C LEU A 209 -3.08 -7.28 -12.56
N ILE A 210 -2.44 -8.32 -12.01
CA ILE A 210 -3.10 -9.53 -11.51
C ILE A 210 -2.64 -9.78 -10.07
#